data_44549a5568e0b42b4d83176de9ce89d1
#
_entry.id   44549a5568e0b42b4d83176de9ce89d1
#
_cell.length_a   1.000
_cell.length_b   1.000
_cell.length_c   1.000
_cell.angle_alpha   90.00
_cell.angle_beta   90.00
_cell.angle_gamma   90.00
#
_symmetry.space_group_name_H-M   'P 1'
#
loop_
_entity.id
_entity.type
_entity.pdbx_description
1 polymer ?
#
loop_
_entity_poly.entity_id
_entity_poly.type
_entity_poly.pdbx_seq_one_letter_code
_entity_poly.pdbx_strand_id
1 'polypeptide(L)'
;THLLFPMTLETLRDDTPGTQDVLHFNNAGSALPPQPVLDAQVRHLKREAMIGGYEAADEAADALDDTYAALADMLGCDTDEVALVENATRAWDMAFYGMEFAEGDRILTSRAAYASNYIAFLQVAERTGAQVDVVPSTDTGEIDVDALRETLDDRVRLIALTHIPTNGGLVNPAADVGAIAADAGVPFLLDACQSAGQRPLPVDDLQCTMLSGTGRKYLRGPRGTGFLYVDRDWIERIEPPLLDLHAATWTGPDAYEIHPDARRFETFESHVAGQVALGVAVRYALNLGLDAIRERVTALAETLRTALSTVDGVTVADTGRVRSGITTFYAGHMEAAKIQEALRERDINTSVSTPNSTRLDAEARHLPDLVRASVHYYNTEAEVERFVETLEDILAGQPVA
;
A
#
# COMPACT_ATOMS: atom_id res chain seq x y z
N THR A 1 13.66 -25.19 7.91
CA THR A 1 12.36 -24.53 7.99
C THR A 1 11.62 -24.82 6.69
N HIS A 2 10.54 -25.62 6.73
CA HIS A 2 9.74 -25.90 5.54
C HIS A 2 9.03 -24.59 5.17
N LEU A 3 9.36 -24.04 3.99
CA LEU A 3 8.62 -22.94 3.39
C LEU A 3 7.19 -23.43 3.12
N LEU A 4 6.22 -22.63 3.55
CA LEU A 4 4.79 -22.84 3.28
C LEU A 4 4.41 -22.54 1.82
N PHE A 5 5.39 -22.15 0.99
CA PHE A 5 5.20 -21.83 -0.42
C PHE A 5 5.20 -23.06 -1.32
N PRO A 6 4.46 -23.04 -2.43
CA PRO A 6 4.54 -24.07 -3.47
C PRO A 6 5.90 -24.05 -4.23
N MET A 7 6.70 -22.98 -4.04
CA MET A 7 8.02 -22.77 -4.64
C MET A 7 9.09 -22.66 -3.55
N THR A 8 10.32 -23.11 -3.86
CA THR A 8 11.45 -22.95 -2.93
C THR A 8 11.93 -21.49 -2.88
N LEU A 9 12.63 -21.10 -1.81
CA LEU A 9 13.24 -19.77 -1.71
C LEU A 9 14.25 -19.52 -2.86
N GLU A 10 14.98 -20.56 -3.27
CA GLU A 10 15.90 -20.51 -4.41
C GLU A 10 15.15 -20.11 -5.69
N THR A 11 14.05 -20.81 -6.02
CA THR A 11 13.21 -20.48 -7.17
C THR A 11 12.65 -19.07 -7.11
N LEU A 12 12.19 -18.61 -5.92
CA LEU A 12 11.68 -17.24 -5.74
C LEU A 12 12.76 -16.17 -6.01
N ARG A 13 14.00 -16.46 -5.66
CA ARG A 13 15.15 -15.59 -5.89
C ARG A 13 15.61 -15.62 -7.33
N ASP A 14 15.62 -16.79 -7.97
CA ASP A 14 15.90 -16.95 -9.40
C ASP A 14 14.88 -16.18 -10.25
N ASP A 15 13.61 -16.18 -9.84
CA ASP A 15 12.56 -15.35 -10.43
C ASP A 15 12.70 -13.85 -10.11
N THR A 16 13.64 -13.46 -9.26
CA THR A 16 13.84 -12.07 -8.82
C THR A 16 15.26 -11.62 -9.17
N PRO A 17 15.55 -11.22 -10.45
CA PRO A 17 16.91 -10.98 -10.92
C PRO A 17 17.70 -10.00 -10.06
N GLY A 18 17.07 -8.93 -9.57
CA GLY A 18 17.74 -7.90 -8.77
C GLY A 18 18.32 -8.42 -7.44
N THR A 19 17.95 -9.64 -6.98
CA THR A 19 18.56 -10.24 -5.78
C THR A 19 20.01 -10.65 -5.96
N GLN A 20 20.48 -10.69 -7.21
CA GLN A 20 21.89 -10.97 -7.54
C GLN A 20 22.77 -9.72 -7.43
N ASP A 21 22.17 -8.53 -7.59
CA ASP A 21 22.90 -7.26 -7.68
C ASP A 21 22.85 -6.48 -6.37
N VAL A 22 21.71 -6.50 -5.64
CA VAL A 22 21.51 -5.67 -4.45
C VAL A 22 20.85 -6.45 -3.31
N LEU A 23 21.19 -6.09 -2.07
CA LEU A 23 20.42 -6.43 -0.90
C LEU A 23 19.28 -5.41 -0.77
N HIS A 24 18.05 -5.81 -1.13
CA HIS A 24 16.94 -4.89 -1.26
C HIS A 24 16.02 -4.92 -0.04
N PHE A 25 16.16 -3.92 0.83
CA PHE A 25 15.32 -3.69 2.01
C PHE A 25 14.46 -2.42 1.88
N ASN A 26 14.06 -2.08 0.63
CA ASN A 26 13.14 -0.97 0.37
C ASN A 26 11.83 -1.41 -0.30
N ASN A 27 11.31 -2.57 0.10
CA ASN A 27 10.08 -3.15 -0.49
C ASN A 27 8.84 -2.29 -0.21
N ALA A 28 8.77 -1.64 0.93
CA ALA A 28 7.72 -0.66 1.26
C ALA A 28 7.78 0.62 0.40
N GLY A 29 8.91 0.88 -0.25
CA GLY A 29 9.08 1.92 -1.27
C GLY A 29 8.69 1.41 -2.65
N SER A 30 9.48 0.47 -3.18
CA SER A 30 9.22 -0.23 -4.45
C SER A 30 9.95 -1.55 -4.42
N ALA A 31 9.22 -2.67 -4.40
CA ALA A 31 9.82 -4.01 -4.39
C ALA A 31 10.45 -4.35 -5.75
N LEU A 32 11.40 -5.31 -5.74
CA LEU A 32 11.95 -5.87 -6.96
C LEU A 32 10.86 -6.71 -7.66
N PRO A 33 10.56 -6.45 -8.93
CA PRO A 33 9.56 -7.25 -9.66
C PRO A 33 10.10 -8.66 -9.96
N PRO A 34 9.25 -9.69 -9.99
CA PRO A 34 9.64 -10.99 -10.51
C PRO A 34 9.75 -10.96 -12.04
N GLN A 35 10.57 -11.84 -12.60
CA GLN A 35 10.81 -11.92 -14.04
C GLN A 35 9.53 -12.03 -14.88
N PRO A 36 8.50 -12.84 -14.51
CA PRO A 36 7.26 -12.91 -15.28
C PRO A 36 6.54 -11.56 -15.41
N VAL A 37 6.60 -10.71 -14.38
CA VAL A 37 6.00 -9.36 -14.37
C VAL A 37 6.77 -8.44 -15.32
N LEU A 38 8.10 -8.44 -15.24
CA LEU A 38 8.96 -7.68 -16.15
C LEU A 38 8.72 -8.10 -17.60
N ASP A 39 8.69 -9.41 -17.87
CA ASP A 39 8.50 -9.96 -19.22
C ASP A 39 7.15 -9.59 -19.81
N ALA A 40 6.08 -9.60 -19.01
CA ALA A 40 4.76 -9.20 -19.45
C ALA A 40 4.73 -7.73 -19.90
N GLN A 41 5.31 -6.84 -19.09
CA GLN A 41 5.38 -5.41 -19.41
C GLN A 41 6.21 -5.15 -20.65
N VAL A 42 7.41 -5.72 -20.73
CA VAL A 42 8.33 -5.54 -21.88
C VAL A 42 7.75 -6.13 -23.17
N ARG A 43 7.07 -7.28 -23.08
CA ARG A 43 6.41 -7.90 -24.23
C ARG A 43 5.32 -7.00 -24.80
N HIS A 44 4.47 -6.41 -23.96
CA HIS A 44 3.42 -5.52 -24.41
C HIS A 44 4.00 -4.23 -25.04
N LEU A 45 4.96 -3.57 -24.40
CA LEU A 45 5.62 -2.38 -24.95
C LEU A 45 6.27 -2.64 -26.32
N LYS A 46 6.90 -3.82 -26.51
CA LYS A 46 7.41 -4.22 -27.81
C LYS A 46 6.29 -4.42 -28.83
N ARG A 47 5.14 -4.94 -28.41
CA ARG A 47 3.98 -5.14 -29.28
C ARG A 47 3.41 -3.81 -29.75
N GLU A 48 3.20 -2.86 -28.84
CA GLU A 48 2.79 -1.48 -29.18
C GLU A 48 3.70 -0.84 -30.24
N ALA A 49 5.02 -0.96 -30.05
CA ALA A 49 5.99 -0.41 -30.99
C ALA A 49 5.94 -1.06 -32.38
N MET A 50 5.41 -2.28 -32.51
CA MET A 50 5.35 -3.01 -33.77
C MET A 50 4.05 -2.86 -34.53
N ILE A 51 2.91 -2.70 -33.84
CA ILE A 51 1.59 -2.72 -34.47
C ILE A 51 0.72 -1.50 -34.18
N GLY A 52 1.11 -0.66 -33.22
CA GLY A 52 0.32 0.46 -32.71
C GLY A 52 -0.27 0.21 -31.33
N GLY A 53 -0.48 1.28 -30.55
CA GLY A 53 -0.90 1.18 -29.15
C GLY A 53 -2.33 0.63 -28.99
N TYR A 54 -3.27 1.11 -29.80
CA TYR A 54 -4.67 0.64 -29.75
C TYR A 54 -4.80 -0.82 -30.19
N GLU A 55 -4.12 -1.19 -31.25
CA GLU A 55 -4.13 -2.56 -31.77
C GLU A 55 -3.50 -3.55 -30.76
N ALA A 56 -2.44 -3.11 -30.08
CA ALA A 56 -1.81 -3.93 -29.02
C ALA A 56 -2.70 -4.04 -27.77
N ALA A 57 -3.45 -2.98 -27.44
CA ALA A 57 -4.43 -3.00 -26.33
C ALA A 57 -5.59 -3.94 -26.65
N ASP A 58 -6.11 -3.90 -27.89
CA ASP A 58 -7.17 -4.82 -28.35
C ASP A 58 -6.71 -6.29 -28.27
N GLU A 59 -5.48 -6.59 -28.68
CA GLU A 59 -4.89 -7.94 -28.52
C GLU A 59 -4.70 -8.36 -27.07
N ALA A 60 -4.55 -7.40 -26.15
CA ALA A 60 -4.36 -7.65 -24.73
C ALA A 60 -5.66 -7.68 -23.91
N ALA A 61 -6.83 -7.57 -24.55
CA ALA A 61 -8.13 -7.49 -23.85
C ALA A 61 -8.34 -8.60 -22.82
N ASP A 62 -8.07 -9.87 -23.19
CA ASP A 62 -8.18 -11.01 -22.28
C ASP A 62 -7.22 -10.90 -21.07
N ALA A 63 -6.02 -10.33 -21.26
CA ALA A 63 -5.05 -10.14 -20.20
C ALA A 63 -5.44 -8.96 -19.27
N LEU A 64 -6.09 -7.95 -19.81
CA LEU A 64 -6.68 -6.87 -19.01
C LEU A 64 -7.86 -7.37 -18.19
N ASP A 65 -8.75 -8.15 -18.78
CA ASP A 65 -9.87 -8.78 -18.08
C ASP A 65 -9.36 -9.71 -16.95
N ASP A 66 -8.27 -10.48 -17.19
CA ASP A 66 -7.63 -11.27 -16.12
C ASP A 66 -7.03 -10.39 -15.02
N THR A 67 -6.62 -9.15 -15.30
CA THR A 67 -6.14 -8.21 -14.27
C THR A 67 -7.26 -7.84 -13.30
N TYR A 68 -8.46 -7.53 -13.78
CA TYR A 68 -9.63 -7.31 -12.93
C TYR A 68 -10.00 -8.57 -12.15
N ALA A 69 -10.03 -9.73 -12.82
CA ALA A 69 -10.30 -11.00 -12.18
C ALA A 69 -9.27 -11.35 -11.09
N ALA A 70 -7.98 -11.10 -11.33
CA ALA A 70 -6.94 -11.34 -10.34
C ALA A 70 -7.08 -10.44 -9.09
N LEU A 71 -7.42 -9.17 -9.29
CA LEU A 71 -7.68 -8.24 -8.18
C LEU A 71 -8.95 -8.62 -7.42
N ALA A 72 -10.01 -8.98 -8.12
CA ALA A 72 -11.25 -9.48 -7.52
C ALA A 72 -11.00 -10.75 -6.68
N ASP A 73 -10.25 -11.73 -7.20
CA ASP A 73 -9.84 -12.93 -6.47
C ASP A 73 -9.00 -12.59 -5.21
N MET A 74 -8.11 -11.60 -5.30
CA MET A 74 -7.27 -11.17 -4.18
C MET A 74 -8.08 -10.49 -3.07
N LEU A 75 -9.12 -9.75 -3.45
CA LEU A 75 -9.95 -8.97 -2.53
C LEU A 75 -11.20 -9.74 -2.07
N GLY A 76 -11.58 -10.81 -2.77
CA GLY A 76 -12.81 -11.57 -2.49
C GLY A 76 -14.06 -10.80 -2.90
N CYS A 77 -14.05 -10.10 -4.05
CA CYS A 77 -15.15 -9.30 -4.58
C CYS A 77 -15.46 -9.64 -6.05
N ASP A 78 -16.40 -8.96 -6.66
CA ASP A 78 -16.69 -9.06 -8.08
C ASP A 78 -15.83 -8.10 -8.93
N THR A 79 -15.63 -8.42 -10.20
CA THR A 79 -14.77 -7.62 -11.11
C THR A 79 -15.32 -6.23 -11.41
N ASP A 80 -16.63 -6.02 -11.29
CA ASP A 80 -17.28 -4.74 -11.48
C ASP A 80 -17.21 -3.80 -10.25
N GLU A 81 -16.62 -4.29 -9.15
CA GLU A 81 -16.29 -3.51 -7.96
C GLU A 81 -14.84 -3.01 -7.96
N VAL A 82 -14.07 -3.33 -9.01
CA VAL A 82 -12.64 -2.99 -9.12
C VAL A 82 -12.41 -1.99 -10.24
N ALA A 83 -11.63 -0.94 -9.96
CA ALA A 83 -11.13 0.02 -10.93
C ALA A 83 -9.60 -0.01 -11.01
N LEU A 84 -9.03 0.09 -12.21
CA LEU A 84 -7.60 0.22 -12.45
C LEU A 84 -7.22 1.70 -12.57
N VAL A 85 -6.26 2.13 -11.77
CA VAL A 85 -5.81 3.52 -11.74
C VAL A 85 -4.27 3.61 -11.73
N GLU A 86 -3.73 4.81 -11.91
CA GLU A 86 -2.29 5.02 -12.08
C GLU A 86 -1.48 4.79 -10.78
N ASN A 87 -2.12 4.92 -9.62
CA ASN A 87 -1.49 4.73 -8.31
C ASN A 87 -2.52 4.82 -7.18
N ALA A 88 -2.13 4.44 -5.95
CA ALA A 88 -3.02 4.49 -4.79
C ALA A 88 -3.49 5.90 -4.40
N THR A 89 -2.72 6.95 -4.66
CA THR A 89 -3.18 8.33 -4.41
C THR A 89 -4.36 8.65 -5.32
N ARG A 90 -4.29 8.27 -6.60
CA ARG A 90 -5.40 8.43 -7.53
C ARG A 90 -6.62 7.62 -7.09
N ALA A 91 -6.42 6.35 -6.70
CA ALA A 91 -7.49 5.52 -6.13
C ALA A 91 -8.18 6.20 -4.94
N TRP A 92 -7.37 6.69 -3.99
CA TRP A 92 -7.85 7.40 -2.81
C TRP A 92 -8.62 8.67 -3.18
N ASP A 93 -8.05 9.50 -4.06
CA ASP A 93 -8.65 10.76 -4.46
C ASP A 93 -9.99 10.55 -5.17
N MET A 94 -10.09 9.55 -6.05
CA MET A 94 -11.35 9.23 -6.76
C MET A 94 -12.45 8.82 -5.77
N ALA A 95 -12.13 8.02 -4.76
CA ALA A 95 -13.06 7.63 -3.71
C ALA A 95 -13.40 8.81 -2.78
N PHE A 96 -12.38 9.45 -2.20
CA PHE A 96 -12.55 10.45 -1.15
C PHE A 96 -13.20 11.74 -1.66
N TYR A 97 -12.71 12.31 -2.77
CA TYR A 97 -13.29 13.54 -3.32
C TYR A 97 -14.61 13.31 -4.07
N GLY A 98 -14.98 12.05 -4.33
CA GLY A 98 -16.29 11.68 -4.83
C GLY A 98 -17.39 11.67 -3.76
N MET A 99 -17.00 11.80 -2.49
CA MET A 99 -17.95 11.90 -1.38
C MET A 99 -18.36 13.35 -1.13
N GLU A 100 -19.63 13.53 -0.78
CA GLU A 100 -20.15 14.85 -0.39
C GLU A 100 -19.93 15.10 1.11
N PHE A 101 -19.46 16.30 1.44
CA PHE A 101 -19.29 16.80 2.80
C PHE A 101 -19.92 18.18 2.97
N ALA A 102 -20.53 18.43 4.12
CA ALA A 102 -21.13 19.69 4.50
C ALA A 102 -20.51 20.25 5.80
N GLU A 103 -20.86 21.49 6.14
CA GLU A 103 -20.43 22.12 7.39
C GLU A 103 -20.88 21.31 8.61
N GLY A 104 -19.93 20.97 9.48
CA GLY A 104 -20.14 20.20 10.68
C GLY A 104 -20.11 18.68 10.51
N ASP A 105 -20.03 18.17 9.28
CA ASP A 105 -19.74 16.74 9.03
C ASP A 105 -18.36 16.37 9.59
N ARG A 106 -18.18 15.10 9.97
CA ARG A 106 -16.96 14.61 10.61
C ARG A 106 -16.32 13.49 9.82
N ILE A 107 -14.98 13.59 9.68
CA ILE A 107 -14.12 12.55 9.10
C ILE A 107 -13.28 11.99 10.25
N LEU A 108 -13.44 10.70 10.57
CA LEU A 108 -12.64 10.04 11.60
C LEU A 108 -11.42 9.36 10.97
N THR A 109 -10.26 9.51 11.59
CA THR A 109 -9.02 8.86 11.14
C THR A 109 -8.12 8.49 12.31
N SER A 110 -7.02 7.76 12.06
CA SER A 110 -6.03 7.41 13.07
C SER A 110 -4.87 8.39 13.12
N ARG A 111 -4.13 8.39 14.24
CA ARG A 111 -2.93 9.21 14.43
C ARG A 111 -1.84 8.90 13.40
N ALA A 112 -1.71 7.63 12.97
CA ALA A 112 -0.70 7.20 12.01
C ALA A 112 -1.18 7.30 10.54
N ALA A 113 -2.11 8.21 10.24
CA ALA A 113 -2.59 8.46 8.89
C ALA A 113 -1.45 8.90 7.94
N TYR A 114 -1.53 8.44 6.69
CA TYR A 114 -0.56 8.82 5.66
C TYR A 114 -0.77 10.28 5.24
N ALA A 115 0.33 11.01 5.06
CA ALA A 115 0.31 12.45 4.81
C ALA A 115 -0.56 12.87 3.61
N SER A 116 -0.53 12.12 2.49
CA SER A 116 -1.36 12.47 1.33
C SER A 116 -2.85 12.39 1.65
N ASN A 117 -3.27 11.36 2.40
CA ASN A 117 -4.64 11.20 2.82
C ASN A 117 -5.07 12.33 3.78
N TYR A 118 -4.19 12.67 4.73
CA TYR A 118 -4.48 13.72 5.69
C TYR A 118 -4.54 15.13 5.05
N ILE A 119 -3.69 15.40 4.05
CA ILE A 119 -3.76 16.63 3.25
C ILE A 119 -5.10 16.73 2.52
N ALA A 120 -5.62 15.64 1.96
CA ALA A 120 -6.93 15.62 1.33
C ALA A 120 -8.05 15.92 2.34
N PHE A 121 -7.99 15.36 3.57
CA PHE A 121 -8.93 15.71 4.64
C PHE A 121 -8.91 17.19 4.96
N LEU A 122 -7.73 17.79 5.16
CA LEU A 122 -7.59 19.23 5.45
C LEU A 122 -8.15 20.09 4.32
N GLN A 123 -7.91 19.71 3.06
CA GLN A 123 -8.42 20.45 1.91
C GLN A 123 -9.94 20.43 1.84
N VAL A 124 -10.58 19.27 2.09
CA VAL A 124 -12.04 19.16 2.16
C VAL A 124 -12.59 19.93 3.35
N ALA A 125 -11.97 19.81 4.53
CA ALA A 125 -12.38 20.57 5.71
C ALA A 125 -12.36 22.09 5.47
N GLU A 126 -11.31 22.61 4.82
CA GLU A 126 -11.21 24.04 4.45
C GLU A 126 -12.33 24.48 3.47
N ARG A 127 -12.69 23.62 2.52
CA ARG A 127 -13.68 23.93 1.48
C ARG A 127 -15.13 23.85 1.96
N THR A 128 -15.42 22.92 2.88
CA THR A 128 -16.80 22.54 3.23
C THR A 128 -17.18 22.91 4.67
N GLY A 129 -16.21 23.15 5.55
CA GLY A 129 -16.47 23.29 6.99
C GLY A 129 -16.60 21.95 7.73
N ALA A 130 -16.31 20.82 7.08
CA ALA A 130 -16.22 19.53 7.74
C ALA A 130 -15.05 19.51 8.75
N GLN A 131 -15.11 18.61 9.72
CA GLN A 131 -14.12 18.47 10.78
C GLN A 131 -13.36 17.16 10.64
N VAL A 132 -12.05 17.19 10.90
CA VAL A 132 -11.19 16.01 10.91
C VAL A 132 -10.87 15.64 12.35
N ASP A 133 -11.34 14.50 12.79
CA ASP A 133 -11.14 14.02 14.16
C ASP A 133 -10.20 12.81 14.17
N VAL A 134 -9.15 12.93 14.97
CA VAL A 134 -8.18 11.86 15.15
C VAL A 134 -8.60 11.02 16.34
N VAL A 135 -9.00 9.78 16.07
CA VAL A 135 -9.35 8.80 17.10
C VAL A 135 -8.10 8.49 17.95
N PRO A 136 -8.20 8.42 19.28
CA PRO A 136 -7.10 8.03 20.14
C PRO A 136 -6.45 6.72 19.70
N SER A 137 -5.18 6.56 20.04
CA SER A 137 -4.44 5.31 19.84
C SER A 137 -4.31 4.56 21.17
N THR A 138 -4.22 3.24 21.08
CA THR A 138 -3.83 2.40 22.22
C THR A 138 -2.39 2.69 22.67
N ASP A 139 -1.97 2.13 23.80
CA ASP A 139 -0.57 2.23 24.28
C ASP A 139 0.43 1.61 23.30
N THR A 140 -0.01 0.69 22.45
CA THR A 140 0.79 0.04 21.41
C THR A 140 0.72 0.75 20.05
N GLY A 141 -0.07 1.83 19.94
CA GLY A 141 -0.07 2.74 18.80
C GLY A 141 -1.16 2.51 17.74
N GLU A 142 -1.87 1.38 17.78
CA GLU A 142 -3.03 1.13 16.90
C GLU A 142 -4.18 2.11 17.23
N ILE A 143 -5.07 2.33 16.26
CA ILE A 143 -6.34 3.02 16.55
C ILE A 143 -7.07 2.28 17.66
N ASP A 144 -7.54 3.02 18.65
CA ASP A 144 -8.34 2.47 19.77
C ASP A 144 -9.79 2.27 19.30
N VAL A 145 -10.19 1.01 19.16
CA VAL A 145 -11.52 0.65 18.64
C VAL A 145 -12.66 0.98 19.63
N ASP A 146 -12.38 1.00 20.93
CA ASP A 146 -13.38 1.41 21.93
C ASP A 146 -13.55 2.93 21.90
N ALA A 147 -12.46 3.69 21.83
CA ALA A 147 -12.52 5.13 21.61
C ALA A 147 -13.19 5.50 20.28
N LEU A 148 -13.00 4.69 19.21
CA LEU A 148 -13.71 4.87 17.94
C LEU A 148 -15.23 4.76 18.14
N ARG A 149 -15.72 3.73 18.85
CA ARG A 149 -17.16 3.59 19.15
C ARG A 149 -17.73 4.77 19.94
N GLU A 150 -16.96 5.26 20.91
CA GLU A 150 -17.37 6.42 21.73
C GLU A 150 -17.36 7.74 20.94
N THR A 151 -16.56 7.82 19.87
CA THR A 151 -16.42 9.03 19.03
C THR A 151 -17.52 9.14 17.97
N LEU A 152 -18.23 8.04 17.64
CA LEU A 152 -19.27 8.03 16.63
C LEU A 152 -20.51 8.85 17.05
N ASP A 153 -20.99 9.68 16.12
CA ASP A 153 -22.27 10.38 16.20
C ASP A 153 -22.88 10.55 14.79
N ASP A 154 -24.08 11.12 14.72
CA ASP A 154 -24.83 11.29 13.45
C ASP A 154 -24.14 12.20 12.41
N ARG A 155 -23.08 12.91 12.78
CA ARG A 155 -22.31 13.79 11.90
C ARG A 155 -21.15 13.08 11.21
N VAL A 156 -20.79 11.85 11.65
CA VAL A 156 -19.69 11.11 11.03
C VAL A 156 -20.10 10.65 9.64
N ARG A 157 -19.37 11.12 8.63
CA ARG A 157 -19.61 10.81 7.21
C ARG A 157 -18.61 9.83 6.64
N LEU A 158 -17.46 9.69 7.26
CA LEU A 158 -16.42 8.80 6.81
C LEU A 158 -15.53 8.36 7.97
N ILE A 159 -15.19 7.07 7.99
CA ILE A 159 -14.03 6.55 8.72
C ILE A 159 -12.97 6.23 7.68
N ALA A 160 -11.77 6.80 7.81
CA ALA A 160 -10.67 6.63 6.88
C ALA A 160 -9.41 6.16 7.61
N LEU A 161 -8.86 5.01 7.22
CA LEU A 161 -7.77 4.36 7.95
C LEU A 161 -6.63 3.96 7.02
N THR A 162 -5.40 4.26 7.41
CA THR A 162 -4.20 3.61 6.84
C THR A 162 -3.99 2.28 7.55
N HIS A 163 -4.11 1.17 6.82
CA HIS A 163 -4.01 -0.18 7.39
C HIS A 163 -2.61 -0.43 8.00
N ILE A 164 -1.58 -0.16 7.20
CA ILE A 164 -0.16 -0.24 7.63
C ILE A 164 0.49 1.10 7.34
N PRO A 165 0.85 1.89 8.36
CA PRO A 165 1.55 3.16 8.18
C PRO A 165 2.92 2.98 7.52
N THR A 166 3.33 4.00 6.76
CA THR A 166 4.59 3.93 6.01
C THR A 166 5.85 4.04 6.88
N ASN A 167 5.73 4.61 8.08
CA ASN A 167 6.86 4.90 8.98
C ASN A 167 6.99 3.90 10.14
N GLY A 168 6.47 2.69 9.98
CA GLY A 168 6.61 1.66 11.02
C GLY A 168 5.93 0.35 10.68
N GLY A 169 6.15 -0.62 11.55
CA GLY A 169 5.60 -1.98 11.39
C GLY A 169 4.14 -2.12 11.78
N LEU A 170 3.54 -1.14 12.43
CA LEU A 170 2.17 -1.15 12.95
C LEU A 170 1.17 -1.70 11.92
N VAL A 171 0.27 -2.56 12.37
CA VAL A 171 -0.90 -3.00 11.61
C VAL A 171 -2.15 -2.60 12.38
N ASN A 172 -2.93 -1.67 11.86
CA ASN A 172 -4.20 -1.28 12.46
C ASN A 172 -5.24 -2.41 12.36
N PRO A 173 -6.15 -2.54 13.33
CA PRO A 173 -7.20 -3.56 13.36
C PRO A 173 -8.33 -3.22 12.37
N ALA A 174 -8.07 -3.29 11.06
CA ALA A 174 -8.99 -2.84 10.02
C ALA A 174 -10.33 -3.57 10.03
N ALA A 175 -10.35 -4.87 10.33
CA ALA A 175 -11.60 -5.63 10.43
C ALA A 175 -12.49 -5.16 11.61
N ASP A 176 -11.88 -4.86 12.77
CA ASP A 176 -12.64 -4.34 13.91
C ASP A 176 -13.20 -2.93 13.61
N VAL A 177 -12.41 -2.09 12.92
CA VAL A 177 -12.86 -0.76 12.46
C VAL A 177 -13.99 -0.89 11.45
N GLY A 178 -13.88 -1.81 10.48
CA GLY A 178 -14.92 -2.06 9.49
C GLY A 178 -16.22 -2.56 10.11
N ALA A 179 -16.15 -3.48 11.07
CA ALA A 179 -17.33 -3.94 11.78
C ALA A 179 -18.05 -2.79 12.51
N ILE A 180 -17.28 -1.89 13.17
CA ILE A 180 -17.84 -0.70 13.83
C ILE A 180 -18.46 0.25 12.81
N ALA A 181 -17.80 0.48 11.66
CA ALA A 181 -18.31 1.32 10.61
C ALA A 181 -19.62 0.78 10.01
N ALA A 182 -19.67 -0.53 9.74
CA ALA A 182 -20.86 -1.21 9.23
C ALA A 182 -22.04 -1.15 10.21
N ASP A 183 -21.79 -1.43 11.49
CA ASP A 183 -22.81 -1.33 12.55
C ASP A 183 -23.39 0.10 12.68
N ALA A 184 -22.56 1.11 12.44
CA ALA A 184 -22.96 2.52 12.47
C ALA A 184 -23.55 3.02 11.14
N GLY A 185 -23.48 2.24 10.06
CA GLY A 185 -23.88 2.66 8.71
C GLY A 185 -23.01 3.77 8.12
N VAL A 186 -21.76 3.87 8.57
CA VAL A 186 -20.78 4.88 8.13
C VAL A 186 -19.84 4.24 7.11
N PRO A 187 -19.58 4.86 5.93
CA PRO A 187 -18.64 4.31 4.96
C PRO A 187 -17.22 4.28 5.53
N PHE A 188 -16.49 3.22 5.17
CA PHE A 188 -15.12 2.96 5.58
C PHE A 188 -14.17 2.91 4.39
N LEU A 189 -13.23 3.86 4.32
CA LEU A 189 -12.18 3.92 3.29
C LEU A 189 -10.85 3.43 3.87
N LEU A 190 -10.35 2.32 3.33
CA LEU A 190 -9.11 1.67 3.77
C LEU A 190 -7.96 1.95 2.81
N ASP A 191 -6.90 2.58 3.28
CA ASP A 191 -5.62 2.64 2.57
C ASP A 191 -4.84 1.34 2.79
N ALA A 192 -4.89 0.45 1.80
CA ALA A 192 -4.19 -0.83 1.79
C ALA A 192 -2.84 -0.78 1.05
N CYS A 193 -2.30 0.41 0.82
CA CYS A 193 -1.11 0.65 0.00
C CYS A 193 0.12 -0.15 0.45
N GLN A 194 0.27 -0.41 1.75
CA GLN A 194 1.35 -1.24 2.31
C GLN A 194 0.92 -2.68 2.59
N SER A 195 -0.37 -2.96 2.68
CA SER A 195 -0.87 -4.29 3.02
C SER A 195 -1.08 -5.18 1.79
N ALA A 196 -1.48 -4.60 0.66
CA ALA A 196 -1.68 -5.35 -0.58
C ALA A 196 -0.38 -6.05 -1.02
N GLY A 197 -0.44 -7.36 -1.16
CA GLY A 197 0.69 -8.23 -1.51
C GLY A 197 1.54 -8.73 -0.35
N GLN A 198 1.34 -8.23 0.89
CA GLN A 198 2.01 -8.82 2.05
C GLN A 198 1.06 -9.53 3.02
N ARG A 199 -0.25 -9.39 2.84
CA ARG A 199 -1.26 -10.07 3.66
C ARG A 199 -2.60 -10.18 2.93
N PRO A 200 -3.47 -11.15 3.32
CA PRO A 200 -4.84 -11.22 2.82
C PRO A 200 -5.63 -9.95 3.10
N LEU A 201 -6.50 -9.58 2.17
CA LEU A 201 -7.37 -8.40 2.23
C LEU A 201 -8.80 -8.76 1.77
N PRO A 202 -9.46 -9.81 2.30
CA PRO A 202 -10.83 -10.11 1.92
C PRO A 202 -11.76 -8.99 2.39
N VAL A 203 -12.40 -8.31 1.45
CA VAL A 203 -13.20 -7.10 1.73
C VAL A 203 -14.42 -7.40 2.60
N ASP A 204 -14.98 -8.60 2.50
CA ASP A 204 -16.07 -9.05 3.37
C ASP A 204 -15.65 -9.13 4.85
N ASP A 205 -14.43 -9.64 5.13
CA ASP A 205 -13.90 -9.69 6.50
C ASP A 205 -13.50 -8.29 7.00
N LEU A 206 -13.00 -7.45 6.10
CA LEU A 206 -12.62 -6.07 6.39
C LEU A 206 -13.83 -5.13 6.51
N GLN A 207 -14.96 -5.51 5.94
CA GLN A 207 -16.20 -4.70 5.87
C GLN A 207 -15.92 -3.25 5.43
N CYS A 208 -14.96 -3.08 4.51
CA CYS A 208 -14.65 -1.76 3.98
C CYS A 208 -15.53 -1.43 2.78
N THR A 209 -15.99 -0.19 2.74
CA THR A 209 -16.79 0.34 1.62
C THR A 209 -15.91 0.64 0.41
N MET A 210 -14.68 1.07 0.67
CA MET A 210 -13.69 1.41 -0.36
C MET A 210 -12.30 0.99 0.11
N LEU A 211 -11.47 0.55 -0.85
CA LEU A 211 -10.08 0.18 -0.57
C LEU A 211 -9.16 0.67 -1.69
N SER A 212 -8.10 1.38 -1.34
CA SER A 212 -7.07 1.82 -2.28
C SER A 212 -5.79 1.01 -2.18
N GLY A 213 -5.18 0.67 -3.32
CA GLY A 213 -3.94 -0.09 -3.37
C GLY A 213 -2.99 0.33 -4.50
N THR A 214 -1.75 -0.13 -4.44
CA THR A 214 -0.71 0.17 -5.45
C THR A 214 0.08 -1.07 -5.86
N GLY A 215 0.46 -1.16 -7.15
CA GLY A 215 1.17 -2.32 -7.68
C GLY A 215 2.63 -2.43 -7.23
N ARG A 216 3.37 -1.32 -7.15
CA ARG A 216 4.84 -1.29 -7.05
C ARG A 216 5.45 -1.73 -5.72
N LYS A 217 4.66 -1.84 -4.66
CA LYS A 217 5.15 -2.19 -3.33
C LYS A 217 5.12 -3.71 -3.13
N TYR A 218 4.43 -4.20 -2.12
CA TYR A 218 4.43 -5.63 -1.80
C TYR A 218 3.75 -6.54 -2.84
N LEU A 219 2.97 -5.99 -3.78
CA LEU A 219 2.50 -6.74 -4.95
C LEU A 219 3.60 -7.00 -6.00
N ARG A 220 4.72 -6.24 -5.94
CA ARG A 220 5.86 -6.37 -6.88
C ARG A 220 5.50 -6.09 -8.34
N GLY A 221 4.41 -5.35 -8.56
CA GLY A 221 3.96 -4.87 -9.87
C GLY A 221 4.69 -3.63 -10.34
N PRO A 222 4.39 -3.14 -11.55
CA PRO A 222 5.03 -1.95 -12.10
C PRO A 222 4.67 -0.67 -11.34
N ARG A 223 5.53 0.34 -11.47
CA ARG A 223 5.20 1.73 -11.12
C ARG A 223 4.16 2.27 -12.10
N GLY A 224 3.34 3.22 -11.64
CA GLY A 224 2.26 3.77 -12.44
C GLY A 224 1.05 2.84 -12.53
N THR A 225 0.88 1.95 -11.55
CA THR A 225 -0.29 1.07 -11.42
C THR A 225 -0.82 1.10 -9.99
N GLY A 226 -2.14 1.06 -9.88
CA GLY A 226 -2.89 0.96 -8.64
C GLY A 226 -4.30 0.46 -8.92
N PHE A 227 -5.07 0.30 -7.89
CA PHE A 227 -6.45 -0.14 -7.97
C PHE A 227 -7.29 0.49 -6.87
N LEU A 228 -8.59 0.59 -7.15
CA LEU A 228 -9.63 0.99 -6.21
C LEU A 228 -10.69 -0.12 -6.19
N TYR A 229 -11.05 -0.57 -4.99
CA TYR A 229 -12.26 -1.32 -4.74
C TYR A 229 -13.33 -0.37 -4.21
N VAL A 230 -14.56 -0.54 -4.71
CA VAL A 230 -15.75 0.13 -4.19
C VAL A 230 -16.87 -0.91 -4.09
N ASP A 231 -17.41 -1.04 -2.89
CA ASP A 231 -18.57 -1.88 -2.63
C ASP A 231 -19.74 -1.53 -3.58
N ARG A 232 -20.40 -2.55 -4.13
CA ARG A 232 -21.46 -2.42 -5.14
C ARG A 232 -22.58 -1.45 -4.74
N ASP A 233 -22.99 -1.48 -3.48
CA ASP A 233 -24.05 -0.62 -2.97
C ASP A 233 -23.64 0.85 -2.87
N TRP A 234 -22.34 1.13 -2.98
CA TRP A 234 -21.76 2.46 -2.89
C TRP A 234 -21.32 3.04 -4.23
N ILE A 235 -21.14 2.23 -5.28
CA ILE A 235 -20.67 2.70 -6.59
C ILE A 235 -21.49 3.88 -7.10
N GLU A 236 -22.83 3.79 -7.06
CA GLU A 236 -23.71 4.85 -7.55
C GLU A 236 -23.84 6.04 -6.57
N ARG A 237 -23.43 5.88 -5.32
CA ARG A 237 -23.50 6.94 -4.30
C ARG A 237 -22.26 7.84 -4.31
N ILE A 238 -21.20 7.42 -5.00
CA ILE A 238 -19.94 8.15 -5.10
C ILE A 238 -19.83 8.68 -6.53
N GLU A 239 -19.96 10.00 -6.69
CA GLU A 239 -19.76 10.62 -7.98
C GLU A 239 -18.26 10.88 -8.18
N PRO A 240 -17.62 10.30 -9.23
CA PRO A 240 -16.20 10.53 -9.48
C PRO A 240 -15.90 12.03 -9.63
N PRO A 241 -14.86 12.56 -8.96
CA PRO A 241 -14.52 13.99 -9.01
C PRO A 241 -14.03 14.44 -10.39
N LEU A 242 -13.69 13.49 -11.26
CA LEU A 242 -13.26 13.69 -12.63
C LEU A 242 -13.91 12.62 -13.52
N LEU A 243 -14.51 13.06 -14.61
CA LEU A 243 -15.11 12.20 -15.63
C LEU A 243 -14.45 12.45 -16.98
N ASP A 244 -14.34 11.39 -17.77
CA ASP A 244 -13.94 11.45 -19.16
C ASP A 244 -14.78 10.46 -20.01
N LEU A 245 -14.41 10.25 -21.26
CA LEU A 245 -15.14 9.38 -22.17
C LEU A 245 -15.05 7.88 -21.86
N HIS A 246 -14.19 7.47 -20.92
CA HIS A 246 -14.14 6.11 -20.39
C HIS A 246 -15.10 5.96 -19.19
N ALA A 247 -15.08 6.93 -18.29
CA ALA A 247 -15.90 6.93 -17.07
C ALA A 247 -17.39 7.22 -17.35
N ALA A 248 -17.69 7.92 -18.45
CA ALA A 248 -19.06 8.32 -18.80
C ALA A 248 -19.28 8.36 -20.32
N THR A 249 -20.51 8.12 -20.74
CA THR A 249 -20.94 8.25 -22.12
C THR A 249 -21.63 9.60 -22.34
N TRP A 250 -21.16 10.39 -23.31
CA TRP A 250 -21.81 11.62 -23.70
C TRP A 250 -23.04 11.29 -24.58
N THR A 251 -24.23 11.37 -24.00
CA THR A 251 -25.50 10.90 -24.60
C THR A 251 -26.28 11.98 -25.35
N GLY A 252 -25.91 13.27 -25.17
CA GLY A 252 -26.55 14.39 -25.85
C GLY A 252 -25.79 15.69 -25.65
N PRO A 253 -26.17 16.81 -26.32
CA PRO A 253 -25.46 18.08 -26.21
C PRO A 253 -25.23 18.53 -24.76
N ASP A 254 -26.20 18.29 -23.90
CA ASP A 254 -26.19 18.71 -22.48
C ASP A 254 -26.40 17.51 -21.52
N ALA A 255 -26.07 16.25 -21.94
CA ALA A 255 -26.34 15.05 -21.17
C ALA A 255 -25.22 14.01 -21.29
N TYR A 256 -24.93 13.37 -20.18
CA TYR A 256 -24.02 12.21 -20.10
C TYR A 256 -24.59 11.17 -19.13
N GLU A 257 -24.14 9.94 -19.25
CA GLU A 257 -24.44 8.83 -18.34
C GLU A 257 -23.13 8.27 -17.80
N ILE A 258 -22.98 8.24 -16.46
CA ILE A 258 -21.80 7.69 -15.80
C ILE A 258 -21.85 6.16 -15.88
N HIS A 259 -20.70 5.53 -16.04
CA HIS A 259 -20.57 4.06 -16.07
C HIS A 259 -21.17 3.43 -14.80
N PRO A 260 -21.93 2.32 -14.90
CA PRO A 260 -22.67 1.77 -13.75
C PRO A 260 -21.82 0.99 -12.74
N ASP A 261 -20.59 0.64 -13.09
CA ASP A 261 -19.66 -0.12 -12.24
C ASP A 261 -18.45 0.71 -11.79
N ALA A 262 -17.47 0.08 -11.11
CA ALA A 262 -16.30 0.77 -10.59
C ALA A 262 -15.40 1.37 -11.69
N ARG A 263 -15.54 0.98 -12.94
CA ARG A 263 -14.80 1.59 -14.07
C ARG A 263 -15.10 3.08 -14.23
N ARG A 264 -16.17 3.60 -13.63
CA ARG A 264 -16.44 5.05 -13.54
C ARG A 264 -15.34 5.86 -12.87
N PHE A 265 -14.46 5.20 -12.07
CA PHE A 265 -13.33 5.82 -11.38
C PHE A 265 -12.02 5.76 -12.18
N GLU A 266 -12.05 5.20 -13.38
CA GLU A 266 -10.91 5.11 -14.30
C GLU A 266 -10.83 6.29 -15.25
N THR A 267 -9.75 6.34 -16.03
CA THR A 267 -9.54 7.32 -17.10
C THR A 267 -9.22 6.62 -18.41
N PHE A 268 -9.56 7.27 -19.54
CA PHE A 268 -9.36 6.73 -20.88
C PHE A 268 -7.87 6.43 -21.15
N GLU A 269 -7.01 7.41 -20.89
CA GLU A 269 -5.56 7.20 -21.08
C GLU A 269 -4.98 6.41 -19.93
N SER A 270 -4.44 5.24 -20.23
CA SER A 270 -3.92 4.32 -19.23
C SER A 270 -2.63 3.62 -19.68
N HIS A 271 -1.85 3.14 -18.71
CA HIS A 271 -0.62 2.39 -18.98
C HIS A 271 -0.92 0.91 -19.16
N VAL A 272 -1.43 0.50 -20.35
CA VAL A 272 -1.86 -0.88 -20.66
C VAL A 272 -0.78 -1.91 -20.33
N ALA A 273 0.46 -1.68 -20.76
CA ALA A 273 1.59 -2.57 -20.44
C ALA A 273 1.76 -2.78 -18.92
N GLY A 274 1.57 -1.71 -18.14
CA GLY A 274 1.62 -1.77 -16.68
C GLY A 274 0.43 -2.50 -16.07
N GLN A 275 -0.78 -2.28 -16.59
CA GLN A 275 -2.00 -2.94 -16.11
C GLN A 275 -1.94 -4.45 -16.33
N VAL A 276 -1.54 -4.91 -17.52
CA VAL A 276 -1.32 -6.34 -17.81
C VAL A 276 -0.27 -6.94 -16.88
N ALA A 277 0.83 -6.24 -16.66
CA ALA A 277 1.89 -6.71 -15.76
C ALA A 277 1.46 -6.67 -14.27
N LEU A 278 0.54 -5.78 -13.88
CA LEU A 278 -0.09 -5.79 -12.55
C LEU A 278 -0.89 -7.07 -12.34
N GLY A 279 -1.71 -7.49 -13.33
CA GLY A 279 -2.44 -8.76 -13.28
C GLY A 279 -1.51 -9.95 -13.05
N VAL A 280 -0.40 -10.01 -13.78
CA VAL A 280 0.63 -11.05 -13.59
C VAL A 280 1.21 -11.00 -12.17
N ALA A 281 1.47 -9.80 -11.62
CA ALA A 281 1.98 -9.65 -10.26
C ALA A 281 0.99 -10.14 -9.19
N VAL A 282 -0.30 -9.81 -9.35
CA VAL A 282 -1.36 -10.27 -8.45
C VAL A 282 -1.51 -11.79 -8.53
N ARG A 283 -1.57 -12.37 -9.73
CA ARG A 283 -1.60 -13.85 -9.92
C ARG A 283 -0.37 -14.53 -9.32
N TYR A 284 0.82 -13.92 -9.44
CA TYR A 284 2.03 -14.45 -8.82
C TYR A 284 1.91 -14.51 -7.29
N ALA A 285 1.40 -13.44 -6.66
CA ALA A 285 1.17 -13.40 -5.22
C ALA A 285 0.10 -14.41 -4.76
N LEU A 286 -1.02 -14.53 -5.51
CA LEU A 286 -2.08 -15.51 -5.23
C LEU A 286 -1.58 -16.94 -5.33
N ASN A 287 -0.76 -17.25 -6.34
CA ASN A 287 -0.18 -18.60 -6.51
C ASN A 287 0.78 -18.97 -5.37
N LEU A 288 1.44 -18.00 -4.76
CA LEU A 288 2.27 -18.22 -3.56
C LEU A 288 1.43 -18.39 -2.30
N GLY A 289 0.26 -17.79 -2.26
CA GLY A 289 -0.63 -17.73 -1.10
C GLY A 289 -0.32 -16.55 -0.18
N LEU A 290 -1.27 -15.65 -0.04
CA LEU A 290 -1.10 -14.41 0.74
C LEU A 290 -0.86 -14.68 2.24
N ASP A 291 -1.40 -15.76 2.80
CA ASP A 291 -1.11 -16.18 4.18
C ASP A 291 0.35 -16.60 4.35
N ALA A 292 0.86 -17.43 3.43
CA ALA A 292 2.26 -17.85 3.45
C ALA A 292 3.22 -16.65 3.27
N ILE A 293 2.86 -15.68 2.40
CA ILE A 293 3.59 -14.43 2.26
C ILE A 293 3.59 -13.66 3.59
N ARG A 294 2.43 -13.49 4.23
CA ARG A 294 2.29 -12.81 5.52
C ARG A 294 3.18 -13.44 6.58
N GLU A 295 3.11 -14.76 6.74
CA GLU A 295 3.89 -15.50 7.74
C GLU A 295 5.39 -15.32 7.51
N ARG A 296 5.85 -15.49 6.26
CA ARG A 296 7.28 -15.32 5.91
C ARG A 296 7.77 -13.90 6.12
N VAL A 297 7.05 -12.90 5.64
CA VAL A 297 7.42 -11.48 5.75
C VAL A 297 7.44 -11.05 7.23
N THR A 298 6.45 -11.48 8.01
CA THR A 298 6.39 -11.19 9.44
C THR A 298 7.57 -11.81 10.19
N ALA A 299 7.85 -13.10 9.96
CA ALA A 299 8.95 -13.80 10.61
C ALA A 299 10.31 -13.16 10.29
N LEU A 300 10.56 -12.80 9.03
CA LEU A 300 11.80 -12.13 8.62
C LEU A 300 11.94 -10.73 9.26
N ALA A 301 10.85 -9.98 9.31
CA ALA A 301 10.84 -8.65 9.93
C ALA A 301 11.07 -8.73 11.44
N GLU A 302 10.55 -9.75 12.13
CA GLU A 302 10.84 -9.96 13.56
C GLU A 302 12.32 -10.36 13.80
N THR A 303 12.91 -11.17 12.92
CA THR A 303 14.34 -11.46 12.94
C THR A 303 15.16 -10.18 12.81
N LEU A 304 14.80 -9.31 11.84
CA LEU A 304 15.46 -8.01 11.64
C LEU A 304 15.32 -7.10 12.86
N ARG A 305 14.12 -6.96 13.44
CA ARG A 305 13.88 -6.15 14.64
C ARG A 305 14.70 -6.62 15.83
N THR A 306 14.71 -7.94 16.04
CA THR A 306 15.48 -8.55 17.13
C THR A 306 16.97 -8.27 16.97
N ALA A 307 17.52 -8.48 15.77
CA ALA A 307 18.92 -8.23 15.48
C ALA A 307 19.27 -6.74 15.63
N LEU A 308 18.46 -5.82 15.09
CA LEU A 308 18.65 -4.38 15.26
C LEU A 308 18.64 -3.93 16.74
N SER A 309 17.82 -4.59 17.57
CA SER A 309 17.73 -4.26 19.00
C SER A 309 18.99 -4.64 19.78
N THR A 310 19.90 -5.44 19.21
CA THR A 310 21.18 -5.80 19.82
C THR A 310 22.32 -4.87 19.41
N VAL A 311 22.12 -4.02 18.39
CA VAL A 311 23.14 -3.09 17.89
C VAL A 311 23.25 -1.91 18.83
N ASP A 312 24.47 -1.62 19.30
CA ASP A 312 24.72 -0.54 20.25
C ASP A 312 24.36 0.84 19.64
N GLY A 313 23.62 1.64 20.38
CA GLY A 313 23.17 2.97 19.97
C GLY A 313 22.01 2.99 18.96
N VAL A 314 21.46 1.84 18.55
CA VAL A 314 20.28 1.73 17.68
C VAL A 314 19.00 1.62 18.52
N THR A 315 17.98 2.34 18.10
CA THR A 315 16.62 2.25 18.66
C THR A 315 15.64 1.86 17.58
N VAL A 316 14.98 0.71 17.71
CA VAL A 316 13.87 0.29 16.85
C VAL A 316 12.64 1.13 17.21
N ALA A 317 12.06 1.80 16.22
CA ALA A 317 10.95 2.75 16.42
C ALA A 317 9.56 2.14 16.19
N ASP A 318 9.49 0.87 15.82
CA ASP A 318 8.24 0.19 15.50
C ASP A 318 7.32 0.05 16.71
N THR A 319 6.03 0.18 16.44
CA THR A 319 4.95 -0.05 17.41
C THR A 319 3.98 -1.10 16.86
N GLY A 320 2.97 -1.46 17.62
CA GLY A 320 1.93 -2.38 17.22
C GLY A 320 2.02 -3.76 17.88
N ARG A 321 0.86 -4.31 18.27
CA ARG A 321 0.72 -5.72 18.72
C ARG A 321 0.92 -6.68 17.55
N VAL A 322 0.36 -6.31 16.38
CA VAL A 322 0.61 -6.98 15.11
C VAL A 322 1.51 -6.11 14.27
N ARG A 323 2.57 -6.70 13.71
CA ARG A 323 3.57 -5.96 12.94
C ARG A 323 3.75 -6.53 11.53
N SER A 324 4.09 -5.65 10.60
CA SER A 324 4.28 -5.93 9.18
C SER A 324 5.75 -6.15 8.81
N GLY A 325 6.02 -6.29 7.51
CA GLY A 325 7.36 -6.36 6.93
C GLY A 325 8.17 -5.05 6.97
N ILE A 326 7.62 -3.97 7.51
CA ILE A 326 8.29 -2.67 7.63
C ILE A 326 8.95 -2.57 8.99
N THR A 327 10.25 -2.30 9.02
CA THR A 327 11.02 -2.04 10.25
C THR A 327 11.63 -0.65 10.15
N THR A 328 11.51 0.14 11.20
CA THR A 328 12.12 1.48 11.28
C THR A 328 12.98 1.62 12.53
N PHE A 329 14.09 2.32 12.37
CA PHE A 329 15.02 2.55 13.44
C PHE A 329 15.79 3.87 13.29
N TYR A 330 16.44 4.32 14.34
CA TYR A 330 17.39 5.42 14.30
C TYR A 330 18.59 5.14 15.20
N ALA A 331 19.70 5.80 14.92
CA ALA A 331 20.89 5.77 15.76
C ALA A 331 21.16 7.15 16.37
N GLY A 332 21.36 7.22 17.70
CA GLY A 332 21.43 8.49 18.41
C GLY A 332 22.61 9.40 18.03
N HIS A 333 23.63 8.87 17.35
CA HIS A 333 24.86 9.59 17.00
C HIS A 333 25.07 9.77 15.48
N MET A 334 24.18 9.24 14.62
CA MET A 334 24.28 9.36 13.16
C MET A 334 22.90 9.62 12.55
N GLU A 335 22.82 10.59 11.64
CA GLU A 335 21.61 10.95 10.93
C GLU A 335 21.15 9.83 9.99
N ALA A 336 19.84 9.58 9.93
CA ALA A 336 19.27 8.52 9.09
C ALA A 336 19.67 8.61 7.60
N ALA A 337 19.80 9.82 7.07
CA ALA A 337 20.24 10.05 5.70
C ALA A 337 21.69 9.58 5.46
N LYS A 338 22.59 9.77 6.43
CA LYS A 338 23.98 9.30 6.35
C LYS A 338 24.08 7.79 6.44
N ILE A 339 23.25 7.16 7.31
CA ILE A 339 23.17 5.70 7.41
C ILE A 339 22.67 5.14 6.06
N GLN A 340 21.60 5.70 5.51
CA GLN A 340 21.07 5.27 4.22
C GLN A 340 22.10 5.40 3.09
N GLU A 341 22.84 6.52 3.03
CA GLU A 341 23.88 6.74 2.02
C GLU A 341 25.00 5.70 2.14
N ALA A 342 25.51 5.47 3.36
CA ALA A 342 26.56 4.49 3.63
C ALA A 342 26.11 3.04 3.34
N LEU A 343 24.84 2.70 3.58
CA LEU A 343 24.25 1.41 3.20
C LEU A 343 24.19 1.28 1.67
N ARG A 344 23.76 2.33 0.97
CA ARG A 344 23.67 2.33 -0.50
C ARG A 344 25.03 2.19 -1.18
N GLU A 345 26.10 2.76 -0.61
CA GLU A 345 27.48 2.56 -1.10
C GLU A 345 27.95 1.10 -0.97
N ARG A 346 27.22 0.28 -0.21
CA ARG A 346 27.48 -1.16 -0.02
C ARG A 346 26.40 -2.05 -0.67
N ASP A 347 25.70 -1.52 -1.68
CA ASP A 347 24.64 -2.17 -2.43
C ASP A 347 23.46 -2.64 -1.56
N ILE A 348 23.17 -1.91 -0.46
CA ILE A 348 22.04 -2.17 0.42
C ILE A 348 21.00 -1.05 0.29
N ASN A 349 19.85 -1.39 -0.26
CA ASN A 349 18.77 -0.45 -0.46
C ASN A 349 17.85 -0.33 0.76
N THR A 350 17.77 0.88 1.31
CA THR A 350 16.81 1.28 2.36
C THR A 350 16.17 2.62 1.99
N SER A 351 15.33 3.18 2.84
CA SER A 351 14.86 4.55 2.67
C SER A 351 14.86 5.32 3.99
N VAL A 352 14.82 6.65 3.89
CA VAL A 352 14.58 7.52 5.04
C VAL A 352 13.09 7.79 5.15
N SER A 353 12.53 7.59 6.33
CA SER A 353 11.18 7.98 6.70
C SER A 353 11.24 9.24 7.55
N THR A 354 10.74 10.35 7.00
CA THR A 354 10.69 11.62 7.72
C THR A 354 9.38 11.76 8.51
N PRO A 355 9.35 12.56 9.59
CA PRO A 355 8.12 12.86 10.33
C PRO A 355 6.96 13.32 9.46
N ASN A 356 7.25 14.00 8.36
CA ASN A 356 6.23 14.55 7.46
C ASN A 356 5.32 13.49 6.80
N SER A 357 5.75 12.23 6.73
CA SER A 357 4.96 11.16 6.10
C SER A 357 3.81 10.64 6.98
N THR A 358 3.94 10.79 8.31
CA THR A 358 2.93 10.44 9.33
C THR A 358 3.03 11.44 10.49
N ARG A 359 2.81 12.72 10.17
CA ARG A 359 3.13 13.86 11.04
C ARG A 359 2.59 13.73 12.45
N LEU A 360 1.30 13.40 12.62
CA LEU A 360 0.67 13.36 13.94
C LEU A 360 1.29 12.28 14.85
N ASP A 361 1.63 11.11 14.30
CA ASP A 361 2.28 10.04 15.06
C ASP A 361 3.73 10.41 15.40
N ALA A 362 4.46 10.95 14.43
CA ALA A 362 5.85 11.34 14.62
C ALA A 362 5.99 12.47 15.66
N GLU A 363 5.12 13.47 15.63
CA GLU A 363 5.11 14.58 16.62
C GLU A 363 4.73 14.08 18.02
N ALA A 364 3.69 13.25 18.13
CA ALA A 364 3.24 12.70 19.42
C ALA A 364 4.30 11.81 20.08
N ARG A 365 5.12 11.13 19.29
CA ARG A 365 6.19 10.23 19.74
C ARG A 365 7.57 10.88 19.75
N HIS A 366 7.69 12.14 19.33
CA HIS A 366 8.96 12.88 19.20
C HIS A 366 10.00 12.12 18.36
N LEU A 367 9.57 11.53 17.23
CA LEU A 367 10.42 10.72 16.36
C LEU A 367 11.34 11.63 15.53
N PRO A 368 12.64 11.29 15.42
CA PRO A 368 13.53 11.88 14.42
C PRO A 368 13.24 11.29 13.02
N ASP A 369 14.08 11.66 12.04
CA ASP A 369 14.17 10.91 10.81
C ASP A 369 14.61 9.46 11.09
N LEU A 370 13.94 8.50 10.44
CA LEU A 370 14.15 7.07 10.66
C LEU A 370 14.75 6.43 9.40
N VAL A 371 15.64 5.46 9.59
CA VAL A 371 15.97 4.51 8.53
C VAL A 371 14.83 3.48 8.46
N ARG A 372 14.26 3.29 7.28
CA ARG A 372 13.24 2.28 7.02
C ARG A 372 13.83 1.13 6.22
N ALA A 373 13.93 -0.02 6.84
CA ALA A 373 14.25 -1.29 6.22
C ALA A 373 12.96 -2.13 6.11
N SER A 374 12.64 -2.59 4.93
CA SER A 374 11.43 -3.38 4.69
C SER A 374 11.76 -4.64 3.91
N VAL A 375 11.51 -5.78 4.53
CA VAL A 375 11.78 -7.11 3.98
C VAL A 375 10.61 -7.61 3.12
N HIS A 376 10.91 -8.58 2.26
CA HIS A 376 9.92 -9.32 1.49
C HIS A 376 10.18 -10.83 1.55
N TYR A 377 9.26 -11.65 1.06
CA TYR A 377 9.36 -13.12 1.13
C TYR A 377 10.59 -13.70 0.41
N TYR A 378 11.17 -13.00 -0.56
CA TYR A 378 12.39 -13.44 -1.27
C TYR A 378 13.70 -13.09 -0.55
N ASN A 379 13.64 -12.24 0.49
CA ASN A 379 14.81 -11.99 1.32
C ASN A 379 15.16 -13.20 2.20
N THR A 380 16.42 -13.27 2.61
CA THR A 380 16.96 -14.36 3.42
C THR A 380 17.38 -13.90 4.81
N GLU A 381 17.50 -14.84 5.74
CA GLU A 381 18.06 -14.61 7.07
C GLU A 381 19.52 -14.15 6.98
N ALA A 382 20.30 -14.72 6.07
CA ALA A 382 21.69 -14.31 5.81
C ALA A 382 21.78 -12.85 5.29
N GLU A 383 20.78 -12.38 4.55
CA GLU A 383 20.69 -10.96 4.16
C GLU A 383 20.41 -10.06 5.36
N VAL A 384 19.60 -10.52 6.32
CA VAL A 384 19.36 -9.80 7.57
C VAL A 384 20.65 -9.73 8.41
N GLU A 385 21.38 -10.82 8.54
CA GLU A 385 22.68 -10.85 9.24
C GLU A 385 23.67 -9.87 8.59
N ARG A 386 23.85 -9.96 7.26
CA ARG A 386 24.71 -9.05 6.49
C ARG A 386 24.33 -7.59 6.67
N PHE A 387 23.02 -7.28 6.68
CA PHE A 387 22.52 -5.93 6.89
C PHE A 387 22.95 -5.38 8.26
N VAL A 388 22.76 -6.18 9.30
CA VAL A 388 23.08 -5.77 10.69
C VAL A 388 24.57 -5.62 10.89
N GLU A 389 25.39 -6.56 10.42
CA GLU A 389 26.87 -6.47 10.46
C GLU A 389 27.35 -5.20 9.74
N THR A 390 26.80 -4.93 8.54
CA THR A 390 27.15 -3.72 7.78
C THR A 390 26.75 -2.44 8.52
N LEU A 391 25.61 -2.44 9.20
CA LEU A 391 25.16 -1.31 10.01
C LEU A 391 26.09 -1.06 11.20
N GLU A 392 26.51 -2.13 11.90
CA GLU A 392 27.48 -2.04 13.00
C GLU A 392 28.81 -1.42 12.53
N ASP A 393 29.35 -1.86 11.39
CA ASP A 393 30.56 -1.31 10.78
C ASP A 393 30.42 0.18 10.45
N ILE A 394 29.27 0.60 9.88
CA ILE A 394 28.98 2.00 9.58
C ILE A 394 28.96 2.83 10.86
N LEU A 395 28.28 2.36 11.90
CA LEU A 395 28.13 3.07 13.16
C LEU A 395 29.47 3.14 13.94
N ALA A 396 30.33 2.13 13.77
CA ALA A 396 31.70 2.14 14.31
C ALA A 396 32.70 3.02 13.54
N GLY A 397 32.25 3.63 12.41
CA GLY A 397 33.08 4.48 11.57
C GLY A 397 34.10 3.72 10.71
N GLN A 398 33.86 2.44 10.41
CA GLN A 398 34.74 1.64 9.56
C GLN A 398 34.58 2.02 8.08
N PRO A 399 35.70 2.20 7.33
CA PRO A 399 35.61 2.52 5.90
C PRO A 399 35.06 1.33 5.10
N VAL A 400 34.56 1.64 3.90
CA VAL A 400 34.18 0.62 2.89
C VAL A 400 35.42 -0.23 2.57
N ALA A 401 35.34 -1.55 2.75
CA ALA A 401 36.39 -2.49 2.42
C ALA A 401 36.52 -2.71 0.89
#